data_38aac3b588ff8331516f8af6a8e36f9f
#
_entry.id   38aac3b588ff8331516f8af6a8e36f9f
#
_cell.length_a   1.000
_cell.length_b   1.000
_cell.length_c   1.000
_cell.angle_alpha   90.00
_cell.angle_beta   90.00
_cell.angle_gamma   90.00
#
_symmetry.space_group_name_H-M   'P 1'
#
loop_
_entity.id
_entity.type
_entity.pdbx_description
1 polymer ?
#
loop_
_entity_poly.entity_id
_entity_poly.type
_entity_poly.pdbx_seq_one_letter_code
_entity_poly.pdbx_strand_id
1 'polypeptide(L)'
;MFKLTNKSVVITGGGSGIGKAMSVLFAQQGATVHIIELTDKAAAETVSEIEAANGKAIGYACDVSSQQQVVDTFNKIGKIDILINNAGIAHIGRADNTSTEDFERVFNVNVKGAYNCLFAVIPVLKANGGGVILNTASIAASVGITDRFAYSMSKGAIHAMTLSVARDFLHDNIRCNCISPARIHTPFVDGFIAKNYAGKEDEIFEKLSKSQPIGRMGRSEEVAALALYLCSDEAGFITGTDYPIDGGFITLNN
;
A
#
# COMPACT_ATOMS: atom_id res chain seq x y z
N MET A 1 10.31 -19.06 -8.72
CA MET A 1 9.02 -18.81 -8.03
C MET A 1 8.80 -17.31 -7.97
N PHE A 2 7.56 -16.89 -8.01
CA PHE A 2 7.10 -15.50 -7.89
C PHE A 2 7.72 -14.53 -8.90
N LYS A 3 7.89 -14.98 -10.15
CA LYS A 3 8.41 -14.12 -11.22
C LYS A 3 7.32 -13.21 -11.77
N LEU A 4 7.71 -11.96 -12.04
CA LEU A 4 6.86 -10.94 -12.66
C LEU A 4 7.42 -10.50 -14.02
N THR A 5 8.08 -11.43 -14.72
CA THR A 5 8.72 -11.14 -16.01
C THR A 5 7.70 -10.59 -17.00
N ASN A 6 8.01 -9.43 -17.59
CA ASN A 6 7.15 -8.72 -18.54
C ASN A 6 5.80 -8.21 -17.97
N LYS A 7 5.60 -8.23 -16.65
CA LYS A 7 4.45 -7.59 -16.03
C LYS A 7 4.68 -6.09 -15.86
N SER A 8 3.66 -5.30 -16.12
CA SER A 8 3.59 -3.86 -15.85
C SER A 8 2.87 -3.66 -14.52
N VAL A 9 3.56 -3.09 -13.54
CA VAL A 9 3.08 -2.96 -12.15
C VAL A 9 3.01 -1.50 -11.77
N VAL A 10 1.85 -1.02 -11.35
CA VAL A 10 1.66 0.32 -10.79
C VAL A 10 1.66 0.24 -9.27
N ILE A 11 2.49 1.05 -8.60
CA ILE A 11 2.56 1.13 -7.14
C ILE A 11 2.38 2.58 -6.71
N THR A 12 1.29 2.89 -6.02
CA THR A 12 1.07 4.22 -5.44
C THR A 12 1.82 4.35 -4.12
N GLY A 13 2.48 5.49 -3.88
CA GLY A 13 3.37 5.64 -2.73
C GLY A 13 4.60 4.73 -2.81
N GLY A 14 5.08 4.45 -4.04
CA GLY A 14 6.17 3.50 -4.31
C GLY A 14 7.58 4.05 -4.06
N GLY A 15 7.71 5.31 -3.67
CA GLY A 15 9.00 5.98 -3.47
C GLY A 15 9.59 5.85 -2.07
N SER A 16 8.83 5.36 -1.07
CA SER A 16 9.32 5.27 0.31
C SER A 16 8.72 4.08 1.07
N GLY A 17 9.35 3.71 2.19
CA GLY A 17 8.85 2.71 3.14
C GLY A 17 8.45 1.39 2.48
N ILE A 18 7.23 0.91 2.80
CA ILE A 18 6.68 -0.35 2.26
C ILE A 18 6.58 -0.30 0.74
N GLY A 19 6.12 0.84 0.18
CA GLY A 19 6.01 1.02 -1.27
C GLY A 19 7.35 0.90 -1.98
N LYS A 20 8.40 1.53 -1.44
CA LYS A 20 9.77 1.41 -1.97
C LYS A 20 10.26 -0.05 -1.95
N ALA A 21 10.06 -0.75 -0.84
CA ALA A 21 10.46 -2.15 -0.72
C ALA A 21 9.73 -3.04 -1.76
N MET A 22 8.43 -2.81 -1.97
CA MET A 22 7.67 -3.49 -3.04
C MET A 22 8.21 -3.12 -4.43
N SER A 23 8.47 -1.84 -4.70
CA SER A 23 8.98 -1.38 -5.99
C SER A 23 10.30 -2.03 -6.36
N VAL A 24 11.25 -2.06 -5.42
CA VAL A 24 12.57 -2.69 -5.60
C VAL A 24 12.44 -4.20 -5.81
N LEU A 25 11.71 -4.89 -4.93
CA LEU A 25 11.55 -6.34 -5.03
C LEU A 25 10.85 -6.78 -6.32
N PHE A 26 9.80 -6.07 -6.74
CA PHE A 26 9.04 -6.41 -7.96
C PHE A 26 9.89 -6.20 -9.22
N ALA A 27 10.68 -5.13 -9.27
CA ALA A 27 11.64 -4.91 -10.35
C ALA A 27 12.71 -6.02 -10.41
N GLN A 28 13.22 -6.49 -9.26
CA GLN A 28 14.14 -7.63 -9.16
C GLN A 28 13.52 -8.94 -9.65
N GLN A 29 12.19 -9.06 -9.62
CA GLN A 29 11.47 -10.22 -10.16
C GLN A 29 11.09 -10.06 -11.64
N GLY A 30 11.56 -9.00 -12.31
CA GLY A 30 11.44 -8.80 -13.75
C GLY A 30 10.25 -7.95 -14.19
N ALA A 31 9.56 -7.29 -13.27
CA ALA A 31 8.52 -6.33 -13.59
C ALA A 31 9.09 -5.01 -14.12
N THR A 32 8.30 -4.31 -14.94
CA THR A 32 8.44 -2.86 -15.13
C THR A 32 7.56 -2.18 -14.10
N VAL A 33 8.17 -1.41 -13.18
CA VAL A 33 7.47 -0.78 -12.06
C VAL A 33 7.20 0.69 -12.36
N HIS A 34 5.93 1.07 -12.30
CA HIS A 34 5.46 2.45 -12.43
C HIS A 34 5.19 3.00 -11.02
N ILE A 35 6.04 3.90 -10.56
CA ILE A 35 6.01 4.48 -9.22
C ILE A 35 5.19 5.77 -9.27
N ILE A 36 4.04 5.77 -8.59
CA ILE A 36 3.18 6.95 -8.47
C ILE A 36 3.47 7.64 -7.14
N GLU A 37 3.89 8.90 -7.22
CA GLU A 37 4.17 9.75 -6.05
C GLU A 37 3.58 11.15 -6.24
N LEU A 38 3.46 11.91 -5.15
CA LEU A 38 2.94 13.27 -5.22
C LEU A 38 3.85 14.22 -6.04
N THR A 39 5.14 13.93 -6.09
CA THR A 39 6.14 14.70 -6.85
C THR A 39 7.14 13.78 -7.53
N ASP A 40 7.70 14.21 -8.67
CA ASP A 40 8.75 13.46 -9.38
C ASP A 40 9.97 13.18 -8.48
N LYS A 41 10.34 14.14 -7.63
CA LYS A 41 11.45 13.99 -6.69
C LYS A 41 11.25 12.83 -5.71
N ALA A 42 10.02 12.59 -5.26
CA ALA A 42 9.71 11.52 -4.31
C ALA A 42 9.91 10.12 -4.91
N ALA A 43 9.74 9.96 -6.24
CA ALA A 43 9.98 8.70 -6.94
C ALA A 43 11.44 8.51 -7.35
N ALA A 44 12.19 9.60 -7.57
CA ALA A 44 13.48 9.61 -8.27
C ALA A 44 14.55 8.72 -7.62
N GLU A 45 14.65 8.73 -6.28
CA GLU A 45 15.64 7.89 -5.58
C GLU A 45 15.38 6.40 -5.80
N THR A 46 14.12 5.98 -5.67
CA THR A 46 13.73 4.57 -5.87
C THR A 46 13.90 4.13 -7.32
N VAL A 47 13.57 5.00 -8.27
CA VAL A 47 13.82 4.75 -9.71
C VAL A 47 15.31 4.52 -9.94
N SER A 48 16.17 5.44 -9.47
CA SER A 48 17.63 5.33 -9.64
C SER A 48 18.22 4.07 -8.99
N GLU A 49 17.72 3.68 -7.81
CA GLU A 49 18.14 2.45 -7.14
C GLU A 49 17.78 1.20 -7.97
N ILE A 50 16.58 1.15 -8.50
CA ILE A 50 16.11 0.04 -9.34
C ILE A 50 16.93 -0.04 -10.64
N GLU A 51 17.17 1.09 -11.32
CA GLU A 51 17.96 1.15 -12.55
C GLU A 51 19.42 0.76 -12.31
N ALA A 52 20.03 1.19 -11.21
CA ALA A 52 21.38 0.79 -10.82
C ALA A 52 21.52 -0.73 -10.60
N ALA A 53 20.42 -1.40 -10.21
CA ALA A 53 20.33 -2.85 -10.09
C ALA A 53 19.89 -3.55 -11.40
N ASN A 54 19.92 -2.86 -12.55
CA ASN A 54 19.46 -3.34 -13.86
C ASN A 54 17.96 -3.72 -13.89
N GLY A 55 17.15 -3.21 -12.99
CA GLY A 55 15.68 -3.30 -13.04
C GLY A 55 15.08 -2.22 -13.93
N LYS A 56 13.75 -2.21 -14.04
CA LYS A 56 13.00 -1.23 -14.83
C LYS A 56 12.00 -0.50 -13.94
N ALA A 57 12.13 0.82 -13.82
CA ALA A 57 11.18 1.65 -13.11
C ALA A 57 10.97 3.00 -13.82
N ILE A 58 9.77 3.57 -13.67
CA ILE A 58 9.42 4.89 -14.19
C ILE A 58 8.62 5.61 -13.10
N GLY A 59 9.04 6.83 -12.74
CA GLY A 59 8.33 7.68 -11.79
C GLY A 59 7.28 8.56 -12.46
N TYR A 60 6.19 8.83 -11.75
CA TYR A 60 5.12 9.74 -12.18
C TYR A 60 4.68 10.62 -11.00
N ALA A 61 4.68 11.93 -11.23
CA ALA A 61 4.02 12.87 -10.33
C ALA A 61 2.50 12.82 -10.53
N CYS A 62 1.77 12.36 -9.51
CA CYS A 62 0.31 12.25 -9.57
C CYS A 62 -0.26 12.27 -8.15
N ASP A 63 -1.17 13.22 -7.89
CA ASP A 63 -1.99 13.20 -6.69
C ASP A 63 -3.14 12.20 -6.86
N VAL A 64 -3.08 11.08 -6.13
CA VAL A 64 -4.10 10.03 -6.19
C VAL A 64 -5.49 10.53 -5.78
N SER A 65 -5.60 11.62 -5.01
CA SER A 65 -6.88 12.22 -4.64
C SER A 65 -7.58 12.91 -5.82
N SER A 66 -6.85 13.19 -6.91
CA SER A 66 -7.35 13.78 -8.16
C SER A 66 -7.63 12.69 -9.18
N GLN A 67 -8.91 12.37 -9.41
CA GLN A 67 -9.31 11.35 -10.38
C GLN A 67 -8.76 11.63 -11.78
N GLN A 68 -8.80 12.91 -12.21
CA GLN A 68 -8.30 13.27 -13.55
C GLN A 68 -6.81 12.98 -13.69
N GLN A 69 -5.98 13.33 -12.69
CA GLN A 69 -4.54 13.03 -12.73
C GLN A 69 -4.27 11.52 -12.79
N VAL A 70 -5.03 10.73 -12.02
CA VAL A 70 -4.91 9.27 -12.03
C VAL A 70 -5.24 8.70 -13.41
N VAL A 71 -6.38 9.11 -13.99
CA VAL A 71 -6.80 8.67 -15.33
C VAL A 71 -5.76 9.04 -16.38
N ASP A 72 -5.29 10.29 -16.39
CA ASP A 72 -4.29 10.76 -17.34
C ASP A 72 -2.96 9.99 -17.20
N THR A 73 -2.54 9.71 -15.96
CA THR A 73 -1.32 8.96 -15.69
C THR A 73 -1.44 7.50 -16.13
N PHE A 74 -2.57 6.83 -15.82
CA PHE A 74 -2.78 5.43 -16.21
C PHE A 74 -2.91 5.28 -17.73
N ASN A 75 -3.50 6.27 -18.41
CA ASN A 75 -3.52 6.32 -19.87
C ASN A 75 -2.11 6.45 -20.48
N LYS A 76 -1.21 7.24 -19.84
CA LYS A 76 0.20 7.35 -20.26
C LYS A 76 0.97 6.04 -20.05
N ILE A 77 0.67 5.32 -18.97
CA ILE A 77 1.28 4.00 -18.69
C ILE A 77 0.80 2.97 -19.72
N GLY A 78 -0.47 2.99 -20.06
CA GLY A 78 -1.11 2.11 -21.04
C GLY A 78 -1.37 0.72 -20.46
N LYS A 79 -0.51 -0.27 -20.75
CA LYS A 79 -0.70 -1.63 -20.22
C LYS A 79 -0.38 -1.69 -18.73
N ILE A 80 -1.31 -2.21 -17.94
CA ILE A 80 -1.14 -2.47 -16.50
C ILE A 80 -1.60 -3.91 -16.23
N ASP A 81 -0.76 -4.72 -15.62
CA ASP A 81 -1.08 -6.10 -15.21
C ASP A 81 -1.39 -6.18 -13.72
N ILE A 82 -0.77 -5.31 -12.91
CA ILE A 82 -0.89 -5.30 -11.44
C ILE A 82 -1.02 -3.85 -10.94
N LEU A 83 -2.00 -3.61 -10.08
CA LEU A 83 -2.12 -2.37 -9.31
C LEU A 83 -1.89 -2.64 -7.83
N ILE A 84 -1.02 -1.86 -7.19
CA ILE A 84 -0.85 -1.83 -5.74
C ILE A 84 -1.26 -0.45 -5.21
N ASN A 85 -2.42 -0.39 -4.55
CA ASN A 85 -2.88 0.78 -3.81
C ASN A 85 -2.20 0.81 -2.44
N ASN A 86 -1.06 1.52 -2.35
CA ASN A 86 -0.29 1.62 -1.12
C ASN A 86 -0.21 3.06 -0.59
N ALA A 87 -0.37 4.09 -1.43
CA ALA A 87 -0.38 5.48 -0.98
C ALA A 87 -1.37 5.71 0.16
N GLY A 88 -0.91 6.36 1.21
CA GLY A 88 -1.75 6.65 2.35
C GLY A 88 -1.05 7.50 3.40
N ILE A 89 -1.87 8.21 4.17
CA ILE A 89 -1.44 9.05 5.28
C ILE A 89 -2.13 8.62 6.56
N ALA A 90 -1.55 8.97 7.70
CA ALA A 90 -2.15 8.76 9.00
C ALA A 90 -2.53 10.09 9.67
N HIS A 91 -3.48 10.00 10.60
CA HIS A 91 -3.83 11.07 11.53
C HIS A 91 -3.95 10.49 12.93
N ILE A 92 -3.57 11.29 13.93
CA ILE A 92 -3.73 10.97 15.35
C ILE A 92 -4.88 11.81 15.88
N GLY A 93 -5.97 11.15 16.24
CA GLY A 93 -7.14 11.81 16.77
C GLY A 93 -8.26 10.83 17.06
N ARG A 94 -9.17 11.25 17.94
CA ARG A 94 -10.40 10.55 18.32
C ARG A 94 -11.57 11.17 17.55
N ALA A 95 -12.74 10.55 17.65
CA ALA A 95 -13.95 11.05 16.98
C ALA A 95 -14.37 12.46 17.47
N ASP A 96 -14.05 12.80 18.71
CA ASP A 96 -14.44 14.05 19.35
C ASP A 96 -13.43 15.20 19.17
N ASN A 97 -12.24 14.92 18.57
CA ASN A 97 -11.20 15.93 18.37
C ASN A 97 -10.50 15.88 17.00
N THR A 98 -10.95 15.03 16.08
CA THR A 98 -10.50 15.04 14.67
C THR A 98 -11.23 16.16 13.95
N SER A 99 -10.51 17.14 13.42
CA SER A 99 -11.11 18.22 12.63
C SER A 99 -11.70 17.71 11.31
N THR A 100 -12.62 18.46 10.73
CA THR A 100 -13.18 18.15 9.40
C THR A 100 -12.07 18.09 8.35
N GLU A 101 -11.14 19.03 8.40
CA GLU A 101 -10.01 19.13 7.46
C GLU A 101 -9.09 17.91 7.53
N ASP A 102 -8.78 17.43 8.74
CA ASP A 102 -7.96 16.23 8.93
C ASP A 102 -8.70 14.97 8.51
N PHE A 103 -10.00 14.88 8.83
CA PHE A 103 -10.84 13.77 8.37
C PHE A 103 -10.90 13.70 6.85
N GLU A 104 -11.21 14.82 6.19
CA GLU A 104 -11.30 14.91 4.73
C GLU A 104 -9.94 14.64 4.07
N ARG A 105 -8.85 15.14 4.62
CA ARG A 105 -7.51 14.88 4.10
C ARG A 105 -7.18 13.38 4.11
N VAL A 106 -7.46 12.69 5.21
CA VAL A 106 -7.27 11.22 5.30
C VAL A 106 -8.21 10.50 4.35
N PHE A 107 -9.47 10.89 4.29
CA PHE A 107 -10.45 10.31 3.36
C PHE A 107 -10.04 10.49 1.90
N ASN A 108 -9.67 11.70 1.51
CA ASN A 108 -9.32 12.01 0.13
C ASN A 108 -8.09 11.24 -0.35
N VAL A 109 -7.05 11.11 0.48
CA VAL A 109 -5.85 10.36 0.09
C VAL A 109 -6.09 8.85 0.16
N ASN A 110 -6.56 8.34 1.32
CA ASN A 110 -6.58 6.89 1.55
C ASN A 110 -7.76 6.20 0.86
N VAL A 111 -8.95 6.81 0.88
CA VAL A 111 -10.19 6.19 0.39
C VAL A 111 -10.45 6.59 -1.05
N LYS A 112 -10.59 7.90 -1.30
CA LYS A 112 -10.86 8.41 -2.64
C LYS A 112 -9.68 8.15 -3.58
N GLY A 113 -8.44 8.23 -3.10
CA GLY A 113 -7.24 7.90 -3.87
C GLY A 113 -7.25 6.45 -4.37
N ALA A 114 -7.53 5.49 -3.49
CA ALA A 114 -7.66 4.09 -3.88
C ALA A 114 -8.84 3.89 -4.87
N TYR A 115 -9.99 4.51 -4.61
CA TYR A 115 -11.13 4.49 -5.53
C TYR A 115 -10.75 5.03 -6.92
N ASN A 116 -10.07 6.15 -7.01
CA ASN A 116 -9.63 6.73 -8.28
C ASN A 116 -8.73 5.77 -9.08
N CYS A 117 -7.80 5.10 -8.38
CA CYS A 117 -6.94 4.11 -9.02
C CYS A 117 -7.72 2.87 -9.47
N LEU A 118 -8.66 2.38 -8.66
CA LEU A 118 -9.57 1.29 -9.05
C LEU A 118 -10.41 1.66 -10.27
N PHE A 119 -11.00 2.86 -10.27
CA PHE A 119 -11.79 3.37 -11.39
C PHE A 119 -10.99 3.39 -12.70
N ALA A 120 -9.74 3.82 -12.64
CA ALA A 120 -8.89 3.93 -13.83
C ALA A 120 -8.32 2.58 -14.29
N VAL A 121 -7.98 1.65 -13.36
CA VAL A 121 -7.31 0.40 -13.71
C VAL A 121 -8.25 -0.69 -14.18
N ILE A 122 -9.46 -0.79 -13.62
CA ILE A 122 -10.38 -1.90 -13.92
C ILE A 122 -10.69 -2.03 -15.43
N PRO A 123 -10.98 -0.95 -16.18
CA PRO A 123 -11.16 -1.05 -17.63
C PRO A 123 -9.91 -1.59 -18.35
N VAL A 124 -8.71 -1.20 -17.90
CA VAL A 124 -7.44 -1.66 -18.48
C VAL A 124 -7.24 -3.15 -18.21
N LEU A 125 -7.46 -3.61 -16.98
CA LEU A 125 -7.35 -5.02 -16.62
C LEU A 125 -8.35 -5.88 -17.40
N LYS A 126 -9.60 -5.43 -17.54
CA LYS A 126 -10.61 -6.13 -18.35
C LYS A 126 -10.18 -6.25 -19.82
N ALA A 127 -9.66 -5.18 -20.40
CA ALA A 127 -9.17 -5.19 -21.78
C ALA A 127 -7.95 -6.12 -21.97
N ASN A 128 -7.15 -6.31 -20.93
CA ASN A 128 -6.00 -7.23 -20.93
C ASN A 128 -6.39 -8.69 -20.64
N GLY A 129 -7.67 -8.99 -20.36
CA GLY A 129 -8.15 -10.34 -20.02
C GLY A 129 -7.94 -10.74 -18.57
N GLY A 130 -7.69 -9.79 -17.69
CA GLY A 130 -7.54 -9.97 -16.25
C GLY A 130 -6.34 -9.25 -15.65
N GLY A 131 -6.11 -9.45 -14.35
CA GLY A 131 -4.98 -8.88 -13.63
C GLY A 131 -5.11 -8.99 -12.12
N VAL A 132 -4.25 -8.28 -11.41
CA VAL A 132 -4.20 -8.34 -9.94
C VAL A 132 -4.27 -6.94 -9.33
N ILE A 133 -5.09 -6.82 -8.30
CA ILE A 133 -5.16 -5.63 -7.44
C ILE A 133 -4.78 -6.04 -6.03
N LEU A 134 -3.82 -5.33 -5.44
CA LEU A 134 -3.44 -5.47 -4.04
C LEU A 134 -3.62 -4.13 -3.34
N ASN A 135 -4.41 -4.13 -2.29
CA ASN A 135 -4.64 -2.93 -1.48
C ASN A 135 -3.87 -3.02 -0.16
N THR A 136 -3.26 -1.92 0.28
CA THR A 136 -2.64 -1.84 1.61
C THR A 136 -3.65 -1.30 2.62
N ALA A 137 -4.29 -2.22 3.34
CA ALA A 137 -5.15 -1.91 4.48
C ALA A 137 -4.29 -1.65 5.74
N SER A 138 -4.68 -2.16 6.87
CA SER A 138 -3.95 -2.12 8.17
C SER A 138 -4.69 -3.01 9.16
N ILE A 139 -4.01 -3.48 10.20
CA ILE A 139 -4.70 -4.05 11.38
C ILE A 139 -5.76 -3.11 11.96
N ALA A 140 -5.62 -1.80 11.74
CA ALA A 140 -6.60 -0.78 12.14
C ALA A 140 -7.97 -0.92 11.45
N ALA A 141 -8.08 -1.75 10.40
CA ALA A 141 -9.36 -2.12 9.79
C ALA A 141 -10.12 -3.17 10.59
N SER A 142 -9.41 -3.97 11.41
CA SER A 142 -9.95 -5.15 12.07
C SER A 142 -9.97 -5.05 13.60
N VAL A 143 -9.14 -4.19 14.20
CA VAL A 143 -9.06 -3.99 15.66
C VAL A 143 -9.09 -2.52 16.02
N GLY A 144 -9.64 -2.20 17.18
CA GLY A 144 -9.64 -0.84 17.72
C GLY A 144 -8.23 -0.40 18.12
N ILE A 145 -7.75 0.71 17.54
CA ILE A 145 -6.48 1.32 17.90
C ILE A 145 -6.76 2.73 18.43
N THR A 146 -6.27 3.02 19.64
CA THR A 146 -6.45 4.32 20.29
C THR A 146 -5.91 5.45 19.40
N ASP A 147 -6.66 6.56 19.36
CA ASP A 147 -6.31 7.79 18.65
C ASP A 147 -6.05 7.58 17.15
N ARG A 148 -6.85 6.73 16.49
CA ARG A 148 -6.74 6.44 15.05
C ARG A 148 -8.08 6.53 14.30
N PHE A 149 -9.03 7.36 14.78
CA PHE A 149 -10.40 7.37 14.28
C PHE A 149 -10.47 7.48 12.73
N ALA A 150 -9.99 8.59 12.14
CA ALA A 150 -10.04 8.79 10.69
C ALA A 150 -9.20 7.75 9.92
N TYR A 151 -8.04 7.36 10.46
CA TYR A 151 -7.19 6.35 9.85
C TYR A 151 -7.85 4.98 9.83
N SER A 152 -8.39 4.51 10.97
CA SER A 152 -9.07 3.21 11.07
C SER A 152 -10.28 3.15 10.14
N MET A 153 -11.09 4.22 10.11
CA MET A 153 -12.20 4.35 9.14
C MET A 153 -11.70 4.17 7.71
N SER A 154 -10.62 4.86 7.34
CA SER A 154 -10.10 4.79 5.98
C SER A 154 -9.60 3.38 5.60
N LYS A 155 -8.96 2.68 6.54
CA LYS A 155 -8.45 1.32 6.30
C LYS A 155 -9.58 0.27 6.30
N GLY A 156 -10.63 0.47 7.08
CA GLY A 156 -11.88 -0.29 6.98
C GLY A 156 -12.56 -0.13 5.61
N ALA A 157 -12.58 1.09 5.06
CA ALA A 157 -13.08 1.32 3.72
C ALA A 157 -12.26 0.58 2.64
N ILE A 158 -10.93 0.55 2.75
CA ILE A 158 -10.05 -0.22 1.84
C ILE A 158 -10.37 -1.71 1.90
N HIS A 159 -10.57 -2.26 3.10
CA HIS A 159 -10.97 -3.67 3.25
C HIS A 159 -12.31 -3.96 2.55
N ALA A 160 -13.33 -3.12 2.77
CA ALA A 160 -14.62 -3.26 2.13
C ALA A 160 -14.56 -3.16 0.59
N MET A 161 -13.80 -2.19 0.06
CA MET A 161 -13.56 -2.06 -1.38
C MET A 161 -12.90 -3.31 -1.95
N THR A 162 -11.95 -3.92 -1.24
CA THR A 162 -11.27 -5.14 -1.67
C THR A 162 -12.25 -6.27 -1.91
N LEU A 163 -13.16 -6.49 -0.97
CA LEU A 163 -14.18 -7.56 -1.08
C LEU A 163 -15.15 -7.29 -2.24
N SER A 164 -15.61 -6.04 -2.37
CA SER A 164 -16.53 -5.65 -3.45
C SER A 164 -15.88 -5.85 -4.82
N VAL A 165 -14.67 -5.33 -5.03
CA VAL A 165 -13.95 -5.48 -6.30
C VAL A 165 -13.65 -6.95 -6.62
N ALA A 166 -13.23 -7.74 -5.63
CA ALA A 166 -13.00 -9.17 -5.83
C ALA A 166 -14.26 -9.91 -6.30
N ARG A 167 -15.42 -9.55 -5.73
CA ARG A 167 -16.70 -10.16 -6.09
C ARG A 167 -17.20 -9.71 -7.46
N ASP A 168 -17.16 -8.41 -7.72
CA ASP A 168 -17.75 -7.81 -8.92
C ASP A 168 -17.00 -8.20 -10.20
N PHE A 169 -15.67 -8.35 -10.11
CA PHE A 169 -14.81 -8.62 -11.28
C PHE A 169 -14.21 -10.03 -11.33
N LEU A 170 -14.78 -10.97 -10.57
CA LEU A 170 -14.34 -12.36 -10.54
C LEU A 170 -14.36 -13.03 -11.94
N HIS A 171 -15.39 -12.74 -12.72
CA HIS A 171 -15.57 -13.29 -14.08
C HIS A 171 -14.74 -12.58 -15.15
N ASP A 172 -14.12 -11.46 -14.80
CA ASP A 172 -13.15 -10.73 -15.65
C ASP A 172 -11.69 -11.17 -15.39
N ASN A 173 -11.47 -12.27 -14.63
CA ASN A 173 -10.16 -12.78 -14.22
C ASN A 173 -9.34 -11.75 -13.42
N ILE A 174 -10.00 -10.88 -12.66
CA ILE A 174 -9.35 -9.90 -11.78
C ILE A 174 -9.38 -10.44 -10.36
N ARG A 175 -8.17 -10.64 -9.78
CA ARG A 175 -8.03 -10.94 -8.36
C ARG A 175 -7.82 -9.65 -7.58
N CYS A 176 -8.50 -9.52 -6.46
CA CYS A 176 -8.33 -8.38 -5.56
C CYS A 176 -8.18 -8.87 -4.12
N ASN A 177 -7.06 -8.53 -3.49
CA ASN A 177 -6.78 -8.86 -2.09
C ASN A 177 -6.27 -7.63 -1.35
N CYS A 178 -6.21 -7.69 -0.03
CA CYS A 178 -5.47 -6.69 0.74
C CYS A 178 -4.48 -7.33 1.72
N ILE A 179 -3.50 -6.53 2.10
CA ILE A 179 -2.58 -6.81 3.19
C ILE A 179 -2.84 -5.85 4.34
N SER A 180 -2.78 -6.34 5.56
CA SER A 180 -3.01 -5.56 6.78
C SER A 180 -1.75 -5.55 7.67
N PRO A 181 -0.79 -4.64 7.39
CA PRO A 181 0.38 -4.50 8.22
C PRO A 181 0.03 -3.97 9.62
N ALA A 182 0.76 -4.45 10.64
CA ALA A 182 0.83 -3.82 11.95
C ALA A 182 1.91 -2.73 11.98
N ARG A 183 2.76 -2.73 12.99
CA ARG A 183 3.87 -1.77 13.07
C ARG A 183 5.04 -2.24 12.21
N ILE A 184 5.25 -1.54 11.13
CA ILE A 184 6.38 -1.75 10.21
C ILE A 184 7.36 -0.59 10.40
N HIS A 185 8.64 -0.91 10.64
CA HIS A 185 9.69 0.09 10.72
C HIS A 185 9.92 0.72 9.33
N THR A 186 9.70 2.01 9.26
CA THR A 186 9.78 2.81 8.03
C THR A 186 10.24 4.23 8.37
N PRO A 187 10.76 5.00 7.42
CA PRO A 187 11.08 6.43 7.63
C PRO A 187 9.90 7.24 8.19
N PHE A 188 8.66 6.81 7.91
CA PHE A 188 7.48 7.43 8.51
C PHE A 188 7.43 7.22 10.04
N VAL A 189 7.78 6.03 10.53
CA VAL A 189 7.83 5.74 11.98
C VAL A 189 8.96 6.54 12.63
N ASP A 190 10.13 6.60 12.01
CA ASP A 190 11.27 7.37 12.52
C ASP A 190 10.93 8.86 12.61
N GLY A 191 10.36 9.42 11.55
CA GLY A 191 9.90 10.81 11.52
C GLY A 191 8.78 11.09 12.55
N PHE A 192 7.88 10.13 12.77
CA PHE A 192 6.85 10.23 13.80
C PHE A 192 7.46 10.26 15.21
N ILE A 193 8.40 9.36 15.49
CA ILE A 193 9.07 9.30 16.80
C ILE A 193 9.85 10.58 17.05
N ALA A 194 10.68 11.01 16.10
CA ALA A 194 11.49 12.22 16.21
C ALA A 194 10.63 13.47 16.44
N LYS A 195 9.49 13.58 15.73
CA LYS A 195 8.59 14.74 15.85
C LYS A 195 7.87 14.83 17.20
N ASN A 196 7.44 13.68 17.74
CA ASN A 196 6.51 13.66 18.88
C ASN A 196 7.19 13.29 20.21
N TYR A 197 8.42 12.75 20.16
CA TYR A 197 9.09 12.20 21.34
C TYR A 197 10.60 12.54 21.36
N ALA A 198 10.94 13.78 20.97
CA ALA A 198 12.33 14.24 20.93
C ALA A 198 13.07 13.99 22.27
N GLY A 199 14.23 13.34 22.21
CA GLY A 199 15.04 12.93 23.37
C GLY A 199 14.59 11.64 24.05
N LYS A 200 13.63 10.92 23.48
CA LYS A 200 13.14 9.61 23.95
C LYS A 200 12.98 8.60 22.81
N GLU A 201 13.68 8.84 21.73
CA GLU A 201 13.50 8.10 20.48
C GLU A 201 13.71 6.59 20.69
N ASP A 202 14.79 6.19 21.35
CA ASP A 202 15.12 4.79 21.61
C ASP A 202 14.10 4.13 22.53
N GLU A 203 13.66 4.83 23.61
CA GLU A 203 12.65 4.33 24.53
C GLU A 203 11.33 4.05 23.81
N ILE A 204 10.90 4.99 22.97
CA ILE A 204 9.65 4.86 22.22
C ILE A 204 9.76 3.80 21.14
N PHE A 205 10.89 3.73 20.43
CA PHE A 205 11.14 2.67 19.45
C PHE A 205 11.04 1.29 20.09
N GLU A 206 11.67 1.09 21.26
CA GLU A 206 11.61 -0.16 22.00
C GLU A 206 10.19 -0.48 22.47
N LYS A 207 9.46 0.52 22.99
CA LYS A 207 8.07 0.39 23.41
C LYS A 207 7.16 -0.02 22.24
N LEU A 208 7.34 0.61 21.08
CA LEU A 208 6.58 0.27 19.87
C LEU A 208 6.93 -1.14 19.38
N SER A 209 8.18 -1.55 19.45
CA SER A 209 8.64 -2.90 19.12
C SER A 209 8.01 -3.95 20.02
N LYS A 210 8.07 -3.75 21.33
CA LYS A 210 7.50 -4.66 22.35
C LYS A 210 5.96 -4.71 22.33
N SER A 211 5.31 -3.75 21.68
CA SER A 211 3.84 -3.78 21.49
C SER A 211 3.37 -4.83 20.48
N GLN A 212 4.29 -5.45 19.76
CA GLN A 212 3.99 -6.57 18.89
C GLN A 212 4.31 -7.88 19.61
N PRO A 213 3.43 -8.90 19.61
CA PRO A 213 3.67 -10.18 20.31
C PRO A 213 5.00 -10.85 19.91
N ILE A 214 5.42 -10.71 18.66
CA ILE A 214 6.71 -11.20 18.17
C ILE A 214 7.93 -10.45 18.75
N GLY A 215 7.72 -9.35 19.47
CA GLY A 215 8.76 -8.58 20.19
C GLY A 215 9.54 -7.58 19.34
N ARG A 216 9.17 -7.38 18.08
CA ARG A 216 9.80 -6.38 17.18
C ARG A 216 8.81 -5.78 16.20
N MET A 217 9.14 -4.65 15.63
CA MET A 217 8.45 -4.16 14.43
C MET A 217 8.78 -5.05 13.23
N GLY A 218 7.84 -5.16 12.30
CA GLY A 218 8.08 -5.78 10.98
C GLY A 218 8.99 -4.89 10.12
N ARG A 219 9.61 -5.49 9.11
CA ARG A 219 10.40 -4.78 8.09
C ARG A 219 9.57 -4.61 6.81
N SER A 220 9.87 -3.55 6.07
CA SER A 220 9.21 -3.29 4.78
C SER A 220 9.38 -4.44 3.79
N GLU A 221 10.52 -5.12 3.81
CA GLU A 221 10.83 -6.28 2.96
C GLU A 221 9.94 -7.49 3.28
N GLU A 222 9.54 -7.67 4.54
CA GLU A 222 8.62 -8.75 4.92
C GLU A 222 7.23 -8.52 4.33
N VAL A 223 6.79 -7.26 4.30
CA VAL A 223 5.52 -6.87 3.64
C VAL A 223 5.63 -7.03 2.12
N ALA A 224 6.76 -6.60 1.54
CA ALA A 224 7.00 -6.73 0.10
C ALA A 224 7.03 -8.19 -0.36
N ALA A 225 7.58 -9.10 0.44
CA ALA A 225 7.61 -10.54 0.13
C ALA A 225 6.20 -11.15 0.07
N LEU A 226 5.32 -10.80 1.02
CA LEU A 226 3.92 -11.22 0.99
C LEU A 226 3.18 -10.61 -0.22
N ALA A 227 3.39 -9.32 -0.49
CA ALA A 227 2.82 -8.64 -1.64
C ALA A 227 3.23 -9.29 -2.96
N LEU A 228 4.51 -9.64 -3.10
CA LEU A 228 5.02 -10.35 -4.28
C LEU A 228 4.30 -11.69 -4.49
N TYR A 229 4.17 -12.51 -3.43
CA TYR A 229 3.44 -13.77 -3.52
C TYR A 229 2.00 -13.54 -3.98
N LEU A 230 1.27 -12.63 -3.34
CA LEU A 230 -0.14 -12.36 -3.66
C LEU A 230 -0.34 -11.83 -5.08
N CYS A 231 0.66 -11.14 -5.63
CA CYS A 231 0.63 -10.60 -6.99
C CYS A 231 1.15 -11.57 -8.06
N SER A 232 1.77 -12.68 -7.67
CA SER A 232 2.30 -13.69 -8.59
C SER A 232 1.24 -14.68 -9.08
N ASP A 233 1.58 -15.44 -10.11
CA ASP A 233 0.69 -16.47 -10.68
C ASP A 233 0.48 -17.64 -9.69
N GLU A 234 1.41 -17.86 -8.75
CA GLU A 234 1.30 -18.89 -7.71
C GLU A 234 0.17 -18.61 -6.70
N ALA A 235 -0.31 -17.36 -6.62
CA ALA A 235 -1.48 -17.00 -5.81
C ALA A 235 -2.80 -17.05 -6.61
N GLY A 236 -2.85 -17.76 -7.72
CA GLY A 236 -4.00 -17.78 -8.65
C GLY A 236 -5.34 -18.21 -8.03
N PHE A 237 -5.34 -18.94 -6.91
CA PHE A 237 -6.55 -19.38 -6.20
C PHE A 237 -6.91 -18.48 -4.99
N ILE A 238 -6.31 -17.27 -4.92
CA ILE A 238 -6.49 -16.34 -3.81
C ILE A 238 -7.12 -15.04 -4.31
N THR A 239 -8.34 -14.73 -3.85
CA THR A 239 -9.03 -13.47 -4.10
C THR A 239 -10.02 -13.17 -2.97
N GLY A 240 -10.32 -11.89 -2.72
CA GLY A 240 -11.26 -11.45 -1.69
C GLY A 240 -10.78 -11.71 -0.26
N THR A 241 -9.47 -11.66 -0.01
CA THR A 241 -8.92 -12.00 1.31
C THR A 241 -8.07 -10.87 1.85
N ASP A 242 -8.14 -10.64 3.17
CA ASP A 242 -7.22 -9.81 3.92
C ASP A 242 -6.12 -10.68 4.56
N TYR A 243 -4.89 -10.26 4.40
CA TYR A 243 -3.71 -10.94 4.93
C TYR A 243 -3.03 -10.07 6.00
N PRO A 244 -3.29 -10.30 7.29
CA PRO A 244 -2.52 -9.66 8.36
C PRO A 244 -1.04 -10.03 8.26
N ILE A 245 -0.18 -9.01 8.36
CA ILE A 245 1.26 -9.15 8.55
C ILE A 245 1.65 -8.34 9.78
N ASP A 246 1.46 -8.92 10.95
CA ASP A 246 1.23 -8.20 12.18
C ASP A 246 2.02 -8.74 13.40
N GLY A 247 2.86 -9.74 13.21
CA GLY A 247 3.60 -10.35 14.31
C GLY A 247 2.71 -10.95 15.41
N GLY A 248 1.48 -11.35 15.05
CA GLY A 248 0.49 -11.93 15.95
C GLY A 248 -0.39 -10.90 16.67
N PHE A 249 -0.33 -9.62 16.27
CA PHE A 249 -1.03 -8.54 16.99
C PHE A 249 -2.54 -8.76 17.10
N ILE A 250 -3.21 -9.21 16.04
CA ILE A 250 -4.66 -9.43 16.07
C ILE A 250 -5.05 -10.65 16.90
N THR A 251 -4.27 -11.73 16.80
CA THR A 251 -4.68 -13.04 17.30
C THR A 251 -4.02 -13.48 18.59
N LEU A 252 -2.82 -12.98 18.89
CA LEU A 252 -2.02 -13.37 20.07
C LEU A 252 -1.89 -12.26 21.12
N ASN A 253 -2.56 -11.13 20.92
CA ASN A 253 -2.52 -10.01 21.84
C ASN A 253 -3.54 -10.28 22.97
N ASN A 254 -3.05 -10.57 24.17
CA ASN A 254 -3.85 -10.82 25.37
C ASN A 254 -4.09 -9.54 26.15
#